data_c614465e3f4614a4d9fed9bae6993479
#
_entry.id   c614465e3f4614a4d9fed9bae6993479
#
_cell.length_a   1.000
_cell.length_b   1.000
_cell.length_c   1.000
_cell.angle_alpha   90.00
_cell.angle_beta   90.00
_cell.angle_gamma   90.00
#
_symmetry.space_group_name_H-M   'P 1'
#
loop_
_entity.id
_entity.type
_entity.pdbx_description
1 polymer ?
#
loop_
_entity_poly.entity_id
_entity_poly.type
_entity_poly.pdbx_seq_one_letter_code
_entity_poly.pdbx_strand_id
1 'polypeptide(L)'
;PLILFGHGLLGSAVGELGGPMDTGNYMQHFLNEQGFVVIATNWTGLSFPDVTTAIHALSDFNYFPAIADQLQQSLVNAMVLFRTGRAQFGEHAAFQAGGHAAFDPARAYYFGISLGGIMGTSFMGYSPDCARGVLNVPGGNWGLLLQRSSNFALYSLAFNDYESPAEQQVLINLAQSFFDASDPVNVSARLLSDRLPGVPEKSVLFQEAVNDAAVNNLATEMVLRGANIPLLIPSPRTPYGFTTTMGPAPSALTIWDESAAPAPPGTNQPAMNNPTHGTARTIEALKRQIVTFLAPAGQVTHTCDGPCDPQ
;
A
#
# COMPACT_ATOMS: atom_id res chain seq x y z
N PRO A 1 2.63 -0.86 -20.05
CA PRO A 1 1.47 -1.25 -19.26
C PRO A 1 0.66 -0.06 -18.77
N LEU A 2 -0.60 -0.31 -18.34
CA LEU A 2 -1.43 0.62 -17.60
C LEU A 2 -1.26 0.34 -16.11
N ILE A 3 -1.00 1.38 -15.32
CA ILE A 3 -0.85 1.26 -13.86
C ILE A 3 -1.94 2.08 -13.17
N LEU A 4 -2.73 1.43 -12.32
CA LEU A 4 -3.50 2.15 -11.31
C LEU A 4 -2.58 2.43 -10.13
N PHE A 5 -2.31 3.71 -9.86
CA PHE A 5 -1.43 4.13 -8.77
C PHE A 5 -2.22 4.56 -7.53
N GLY A 6 -1.75 4.09 -6.36
CA GLY A 6 -2.27 4.44 -5.04
C GLY A 6 -1.28 5.32 -4.27
N HIS A 7 -1.69 6.54 -3.93
CA HIS A 7 -0.89 7.53 -3.18
C HIS A 7 -0.76 7.22 -1.68
N GLY A 8 0.19 7.86 -1.02
CA GLY A 8 0.41 7.78 0.44
C GLY A 8 -0.63 8.55 1.28
N LEU A 9 -0.53 8.40 2.61
CA LEU A 9 -1.41 9.09 3.57
C LEU A 9 -1.35 10.60 3.38
N LEU A 10 -2.52 11.23 3.34
CA LEU A 10 -2.70 12.68 3.08
C LEU A 10 -2.02 13.16 1.78
N GLY A 11 -1.69 12.24 0.89
CA GLY A 11 -1.31 12.54 -0.48
C GLY A 11 -2.53 12.74 -1.39
N SER A 12 -2.30 12.87 -2.67
CA SER A 12 -3.35 12.87 -3.68
C SER A 12 -2.82 12.38 -5.02
N ALA A 13 -3.71 11.91 -5.89
CA ALA A 13 -3.37 11.52 -7.24
C ALA A 13 -2.63 12.64 -8.00
N VAL A 14 -3.11 13.87 -7.88
CA VAL A 14 -2.49 15.04 -8.52
C VAL A 14 -1.17 15.42 -7.85
N GLY A 15 -1.09 15.35 -6.53
CA GLY A 15 0.11 15.73 -5.78
C GLY A 15 1.30 14.80 -6.03
N GLU A 16 1.05 13.51 -6.27
CA GLU A 16 2.12 12.53 -6.50
C GLU A 16 2.44 12.28 -7.97
N LEU A 17 1.49 12.51 -8.86
CA LEU A 17 1.64 12.23 -10.31
C LEU A 17 1.50 13.47 -11.19
N GLY A 18 0.94 14.55 -10.67
CA GLY A 18 0.71 15.78 -11.41
C GLY A 18 1.84 16.80 -11.28
N GLY A 19 1.72 17.86 -12.05
CA GLY A 19 2.66 18.96 -12.07
C GLY A 19 3.77 18.81 -13.13
N PRO A 20 4.60 19.84 -13.27
CA PRO A 20 5.73 19.82 -14.21
C PRO A 20 6.75 18.74 -13.84
N MET A 21 7.34 18.10 -14.84
CA MET A 21 8.36 17.04 -14.67
C MET A 21 9.61 17.50 -13.91
N ASP A 22 9.88 18.79 -13.88
CA ASP A 22 11.03 19.40 -13.22
C ASP A 22 10.81 19.66 -11.71
N THR A 23 9.64 19.38 -11.17
CA THR A 23 9.33 19.63 -9.75
C THR A 23 9.86 18.56 -8.79
N GLY A 24 10.62 17.58 -9.29
CA GLY A 24 11.25 16.55 -8.46
C GLY A 24 10.30 15.47 -7.95
N ASN A 25 9.15 15.28 -8.58
CA ASN A 25 8.24 14.20 -8.24
C ASN A 25 8.82 12.85 -8.64
N TYR A 26 9.42 12.17 -7.66
CA TYR A 26 10.09 10.88 -7.83
C TYR A 26 9.24 9.84 -8.55
N MET A 27 7.95 9.71 -8.15
CA MET A 27 7.09 8.67 -8.74
C MET A 27 6.76 8.96 -10.19
N GLN A 28 6.52 10.22 -10.54
CA GLN A 28 6.28 10.62 -11.92
C GLN A 28 7.48 10.28 -12.80
N HIS A 29 8.69 10.61 -12.35
CA HIS A 29 9.93 10.28 -13.07
C HIS A 29 10.10 8.78 -13.25
N PHE A 30 10.02 8.01 -12.17
CA PHE A 30 10.17 6.56 -12.21
C PHE A 30 9.17 5.89 -13.16
N LEU A 31 7.90 6.24 -13.07
CA LEU A 31 6.86 5.63 -13.89
C LEU A 31 6.99 6.00 -15.37
N ASN A 32 7.40 7.25 -15.65
CA ASN A 32 7.64 7.72 -17.00
C ASN A 32 8.88 7.06 -17.64
N GLU A 33 9.97 6.93 -16.91
CA GLU A 33 11.19 6.24 -17.38
C GLU A 33 10.93 4.78 -17.75
N GLN A 34 9.99 4.12 -17.05
CA GLN A 34 9.60 2.75 -17.35
C GLN A 34 8.55 2.63 -18.47
N GLY A 35 8.13 3.74 -19.05
CA GLY A 35 7.10 3.76 -20.10
C GLY A 35 5.73 3.29 -19.60
N PHE A 36 5.38 3.58 -18.36
CA PHE A 36 4.09 3.24 -17.78
C PHE A 36 3.07 4.35 -18.04
N VAL A 37 1.90 3.98 -18.55
CA VAL A 37 0.74 4.87 -18.55
C VAL A 37 0.05 4.73 -17.19
N VAL A 38 -0.18 5.85 -16.52
CA VAL A 38 -0.66 5.85 -15.14
C VAL A 38 -2.02 6.52 -15.02
N ILE A 39 -2.90 5.87 -14.28
CA ILE A 39 -4.18 6.42 -13.82
C ILE A 39 -4.20 6.38 -12.30
N ALA A 40 -4.86 7.34 -11.67
CA ALA A 40 -4.97 7.39 -10.21
C ALA A 40 -6.27 8.05 -9.79
N THR A 41 -6.76 7.67 -8.62
CA THR A 41 -7.84 8.34 -7.90
C THR A 41 -7.43 8.53 -6.45
N ASN A 42 -8.04 9.46 -5.75
CA ASN A 42 -7.75 9.66 -4.34
C ASN A 42 -8.33 8.52 -3.49
N TRP A 43 -7.59 8.15 -2.45
CA TRP A 43 -8.10 7.38 -1.33
C TRP A 43 -8.90 8.30 -0.42
N THR A 44 -10.13 8.62 -0.85
CA THR A 44 -11.01 9.55 -0.13
C THR A 44 -11.25 9.08 1.30
N GLY A 45 -11.30 10.03 2.21
CA GLY A 45 -11.31 9.82 3.66
C GLY A 45 -9.92 10.04 4.29
N LEU A 46 -8.82 9.74 3.56
CA LEU A 46 -7.44 9.93 4.00
C LEU A 46 -6.54 10.57 2.93
N SER A 47 -7.12 11.26 1.97
CA SER A 47 -6.38 12.05 0.98
C SER A 47 -6.23 13.51 1.41
N PHE A 48 -5.35 14.27 0.75
CA PHE A 48 -5.12 15.68 1.08
C PHE A 48 -6.40 16.54 1.07
N PRO A 49 -7.33 16.40 0.11
CA PRO A 49 -8.60 17.11 0.16
C PRO A 49 -9.48 16.80 1.38
N ASP A 50 -9.27 15.65 2.05
CA ASP A 50 -10.09 15.20 3.16
C ASP A 50 -9.57 15.64 4.53
N VAL A 51 -8.45 16.37 4.60
CA VAL A 51 -7.78 16.78 5.85
C VAL A 51 -8.75 17.45 6.83
N THR A 52 -9.61 18.35 6.34
CA THR A 52 -10.59 19.03 7.19
C THR A 52 -11.62 18.03 7.76
N THR A 53 -12.10 17.10 6.95
CA THR A 53 -13.03 16.04 7.39
C THR A 53 -12.35 15.11 8.39
N ALA A 54 -11.09 14.75 8.15
CA ALA A 54 -10.32 13.91 9.05
C ALA A 54 -10.10 14.59 10.42
N ILE A 55 -9.74 15.88 10.44
CA ILE A 55 -9.59 16.65 11.68
C ILE A 55 -10.92 16.71 12.43
N HIS A 56 -12.03 16.98 11.74
CA HIS A 56 -13.36 17.02 12.37
C HIS A 56 -13.73 15.66 12.96
N ALA A 57 -13.53 14.57 12.23
CA ALA A 57 -13.80 13.22 12.70
C ALA A 57 -12.89 12.79 13.87
N LEU A 58 -11.69 13.32 13.96
CA LEU A 58 -10.76 13.11 15.06
C LEU A 58 -11.10 13.96 16.29
N SER A 59 -11.73 15.12 16.12
CA SER A 59 -12.16 15.97 17.23
C SER A 59 -13.53 15.59 17.80
N ASP A 60 -14.34 14.85 17.05
CA ASP A 60 -15.62 14.31 17.52
C ASP A 60 -15.84 12.91 16.94
N PHE A 61 -15.71 11.90 17.77
CA PHE A 61 -15.77 10.49 17.37
C PHE A 61 -17.10 10.08 16.71
N ASN A 62 -18.18 10.85 16.91
CA ASN A 62 -19.44 10.63 16.20
C ASN A 62 -19.32 10.79 14.68
N TYR A 63 -18.35 11.57 14.21
CA TYR A 63 -18.06 11.74 12.78
C TYR A 63 -17.01 10.75 12.25
N PHE A 64 -16.40 9.94 13.11
CA PHE A 64 -15.36 8.99 12.73
C PHE A 64 -15.79 8.00 11.63
N PRO A 65 -17.04 7.47 11.62
CA PRO A 65 -17.51 6.59 10.53
C PRO A 65 -17.36 7.20 9.13
N ALA A 66 -17.41 8.53 9.00
CA ALA A 66 -17.27 9.18 7.69
C ALA A 66 -15.93 8.90 7.01
N ILE A 67 -14.84 8.74 7.76
CA ILE A 67 -13.53 8.36 7.21
C ILE A 67 -13.60 6.94 6.64
N ALA A 68 -14.13 6.00 7.43
CA ALA A 68 -14.21 4.60 7.05
C ALA A 68 -15.13 4.38 5.82
N ASP A 69 -16.28 5.05 5.80
CA ASP A 69 -17.23 4.98 4.67
C ASP A 69 -16.62 5.54 3.39
N GLN A 70 -15.88 6.65 3.48
CA GLN A 70 -15.17 7.21 2.34
C GLN A 70 -14.05 6.29 1.84
N LEU A 71 -13.33 5.60 2.72
CA LEU A 71 -12.34 4.60 2.32
C LEU A 71 -12.98 3.40 1.60
N GLN A 72 -14.14 2.92 2.06
CA GLN A 72 -14.89 1.89 1.36
C GLN A 72 -15.33 2.37 -0.04
N GLN A 73 -15.86 3.59 -0.13
CA GLN A 73 -16.23 4.18 -1.40
C GLN A 73 -15.03 4.33 -2.33
N SER A 74 -13.85 4.68 -1.80
CA SER A 74 -12.64 4.82 -2.61
C SER A 74 -12.15 3.51 -3.21
N LEU A 75 -12.36 2.37 -2.54
CA LEU A 75 -12.12 1.05 -3.13
C LEU A 75 -13.00 0.81 -4.35
N VAL A 76 -14.28 1.15 -4.27
CA VAL A 76 -15.20 1.05 -5.41
C VAL A 76 -14.76 1.98 -6.53
N ASN A 77 -14.40 3.23 -6.23
CA ASN A 77 -13.91 4.19 -7.21
C ASN A 77 -12.66 3.68 -7.94
N ALA A 78 -11.72 3.09 -7.19
CA ALA A 78 -10.50 2.51 -7.75
C ALA A 78 -10.81 1.32 -8.68
N MET A 79 -11.73 0.43 -8.28
CA MET A 79 -12.16 -0.70 -9.12
C MET A 79 -12.85 -0.24 -10.40
N VAL A 80 -13.74 0.76 -10.31
CA VAL A 80 -14.42 1.34 -11.48
C VAL A 80 -13.40 2.01 -12.40
N LEU A 81 -12.50 2.83 -11.85
CA LEU A 81 -11.46 3.49 -12.64
C LEU A 81 -10.57 2.46 -13.37
N PHE A 82 -10.15 1.41 -12.67
CA PHE A 82 -9.30 0.37 -13.26
C PHE A 82 -10.00 -0.37 -14.41
N ARG A 83 -11.26 -0.76 -14.20
CA ARG A 83 -12.09 -1.40 -15.24
C ARG A 83 -12.27 -0.50 -16.45
N THR A 84 -12.67 0.76 -16.23
CA THR A 84 -12.88 1.75 -17.29
C THR A 84 -11.57 2.03 -18.03
N GLY A 85 -10.47 2.20 -17.30
CA GLY A 85 -9.15 2.43 -17.89
C GLY A 85 -8.73 1.31 -18.83
N ARG A 86 -8.87 0.07 -18.41
CA ARG A 86 -8.59 -1.10 -19.26
C ARG A 86 -9.49 -1.19 -20.49
N ALA A 87 -10.78 -0.94 -20.31
CA ALA A 87 -11.76 -1.21 -21.34
C ALA A 87 -11.92 -0.09 -22.37
N GLN A 88 -11.69 1.17 -21.98
CA GLN A 88 -12.12 2.31 -22.78
C GLN A 88 -11.04 3.37 -23.03
N PHE A 89 -10.07 3.55 -22.13
CA PHE A 89 -9.13 4.68 -22.24
C PHE A 89 -8.22 4.58 -23.47
N GLY A 90 -7.95 3.38 -23.99
CA GLY A 90 -7.18 3.22 -25.23
C GLY A 90 -7.81 3.86 -26.45
N GLU A 91 -9.11 4.12 -26.44
CA GLU A 91 -9.84 4.80 -27.52
C GLU A 91 -9.84 6.31 -27.36
N HIS A 92 -9.54 6.82 -26.16
CA HIS A 92 -9.56 8.25 -25.88
C HIS A 92 -8.27 8.94 -26.32
N ALA A 93 -8.36 10.08 -26.99
CA ALA A 93 -7.22 10.78 -27.58
C ALA A 93 -6.07 11.07 -26.61
N ALA A 94 -6.36 11.35 -25.32
CA ALA A 94 -5.34 11.59 -24.30
C ALA A 94 -4.49 10.36 -23.99
N PHE A 95 -4.91 9.15 -24.37
CA PHE A 95 -4.20 7.91 -24.17
C PHE A 95 -3.73 7.28 -25.48
N GLN A 96 -3.62 8.08 -26.52
CA GLN A 96 -3.10 7.64 -27.83
C GLN A 96 -1.76 8.29 -28.15
N ALA A 97 -0.89 7.52 -28.77
CA ALA A 97 0.38 7.97 -29.34
C ALA A 97 0.53 7.40 -30.76
N GLY A 98 0.80 8.27 -31.74
CA GLY A 98 0.94 7.84 -33.13
C GLY A 98 -0.31 7.16 -33.72
N GLY A 99 -1.51 7.48 -33.22
CA GLY A 99 -2.77 6.91 -33.70
C GLY A 99 -3.12 5.53 -33.10
N HIS A 100 -2.38 5.08 -32.09
CA HIS A 100 -2.59 3.81 -31.38
C HIS A 100 -2.69 4.05 -29.89
N ALA A 101 -3.33 3.14 -29.15
CA ALA A 101 -3.35 3.19 -27.69
C ALA A 101 -1.91 3.19 -27.13
N ALA A 102 -1.63 4.11 -26.21
CA ALA A 102 -0.31 4.26 -25.60
C ALA A 102 0.03 3.13 -24.60
N PHE A 103 -0.92 2.24 -24.33
CA PHE A 103 -0.73 1.10 -23.43
C PHE A 103 -1.45 -0.15 -23.96
N ASP A 104 -1.02 -1.31 -23.48
CA ASP A 104 -1.69 -2.60 -23.72
C ASP A 104 -2.69 -2.88 -22.58
N PRO A 105 -4.01 -2.96 -22.83
CA PRO A 105 -5.02 -3.22 -21.80
C PRO A 105 -4.90 -4.63 -21.15
N ALA A 106 -4.23 -5.58 -21.81
CA ALA A 106 -3.91 -6.87 -21.21
C ALA A 106 -2.79 -6.77 -20.14
N ARG A 107 -2.02 -5.68 -20.16
CA ARG A 107 -0.95 -5.38 -19.22
C ARG A 107 -1.36 -4.24 -18.29
N ALA A 108 -2.41 -4.47 -17.51
CA ALA A 108 -2.92 -3.51 -16.54
C ALA A 108 -2.69 -4.05 -15.12
N TYR A 109 -2.04 -3.25 -14.27
CA TYR A 109 -1.54 -3.64 -12.97
C TYR A 109 -1.84 -2.57 -11.91
N TYR A 110 -1.65 -2.92 -10.65
CA TYR A 110 -1.71 -2.01 -9.52
C TYR A 110 -0.31 -1.72 -8.98
N PHE A 111 -0.08 -0.48 -8.56
CA PHE A 111 1.10 -0.11 -7.77
C PHE A 111 0.70 0.92 -6.71
N GLY A 112 0.90 0.61 -5.44
CA GLY A 112 0.56 1.51 -4.34
C GLY A 112 1.63 1.57 -3.28
N ILE A 113 1.75 2.74 -2.64
CA ILE A 113 2.77 3.05 -1.65
C ILE A 113 2.10 3.52 -0.37
N SER A 114 2.57 3.03 0.79
CA SER A 114 2.07 3.48 2.10
C SER A 114 0.55 3.26 2.21
N LEU A 115 -0.27 4.29 2.37
CA LEU A 115 -1.74 4.18 2.30
C LEU A 115 -2.17 3.46 1.02
N GLY A 116 -1.54 3.75 -0.13
CA GLY A 116 -1.79 3.04 -1.37
C GLY A 116 -1.39 1.57 -1.32
N GLY A 117 -0.38 1.20 -0.52
CA GLY A 117 -0.04 -0.18 -0.21
C GLY A 117 -1.11 -0.85 0.67
N ILE A 118 -1.60 -0.14 1.68
CA ILE A 118 -2.66 -0.59 2.59
C ILE A 118 -3.97 -0.81 1.81
N MET A 119 -4.51 0.25 1.23
CA MET A 119 -5.77 0.19 0.47
C MET A 119 -5.63 -0.69 -0.79
N GLY A 120 -4.43 -0.72 -1.38
CA GLY A 120 -4.10 -1.59 -2.49
C GLY A 120 -4.18 -3.08 -2.16
N THR A 121 -3.86 -3.47 -0.94
CA THR A 121 -4.03 -4.85 -0.48
C THR A 121 -5.51 -5.24 -0.51
N SER A 122 -6.39 -4.39 0.00
CA SER A 122 -7.83 -4.60 -0.04
C SER A 122 -8.37 -4.52 -1.48
N PHE A 123 -7.90 -3.56 -2.28
CA PHE A 123 -8.21 -3.48 -3.70
C PHE A 123 -7.85 -4.78 -4.44
N MET A 124 -6.66 -5.33 -4.23
CA MET A 124 -6.24 -6.58 -4.84
C MET A 124 -7.14 -7.75 -4.42
N GLY A 125 -7.52 -7.82 -3.15
CA GLY A 125 -8.41 -8.88 -2.66
C GLY A 125 -9.84 -8.82 -3.23
N TYR A 126 -10.33 -7.62 -3.52
CA TYR A 126 -11.71 -7.41 -4.01
C TYR A 126 -11.81 -7.29 -5.54
N SER A 127 -10.80 -6.77 -6.21
CA SER A 127 -10.90 -6.43 -7.64
C SER A 127 -11.03 -7.65 -8.55
N PRO A 128 -12.11 -7.76 -9.35
CA PRO A 128 -12.26 -8.81 -10.35
C PRO A 128 -11.41 -8.55 -11.61
N ASP A 129 -10.83 -7.39 -11.77
CA ASP A 129 -10.17 -6.95 -13.00
C ASP A 129 -8.65 -6.91 -12.90
N CYS A 130 -8.09 -6.79 -11.69
CA CYS A 130 -6.66 -6.66 -11.45
C CYS A 130 -6.07 -7.98 -10.94
N ALA A 131 -5.15 -8.58 -11.70
CA ALA A 131 -4.51 -9.84 -11.33
C ALA A 131 -3.10 -9.66 -10.75
N ARG A 132 -2.45 -8.51 -10.96
CA ARG A 132 -1.06 -8.29 -10.53
C ARG A 132 -0.90 -6.93 -9.88
N GLY A 133 -0.19 -6.89 -8.73
CA GLY A 133 0.04 -5.64 -8.02
C GLY A 133 1.32 -5.62 -7.21
N VAL A 134 1.87 -4.41 -7.05
CA VAL A 134 2.99 -4.08 -6.17
C VAL A 134 2.47 -3.27 -4.99
N LEU A 135 2.79 -3.70 -3.79
CA LEU A 135 2.35 -3.13 -2.54
C LEU A 135 3.59 -2.77 -1.72
N ASN A 136 3.98 -1.50 -1.82
CA ASN A 136 5.20 -0.98 -1.19
C ASN A 136 4.86 -0.39 0.19
N VAL A 137 5.61 -0.80 1.19
CA VAL A 137 5.44 -0.44 2.62
C VAL A 137 3.98 -0.46 3.09
N PRO A 138 3.26 -1.58 2.84
CA PRO A 138 1.87 -1.75 3.20
C PRO A 138 1.70 -2.11 4.68
N GLY A 139 0.46 -2.15 5.14
CA GLY A 139 0.11 -2.64 6.48
C GLY A 139 -1.38 -2.95 6.59
N GLY A 140 -1.84 -3.25 7.79
CA GLY A 140 -3.25 -3.45 8.09
C GLY A 140 -3.47 -3.57 9.59
N ASN A 141 -4.73 -3.78 10.00
CA ASN A 141 -5.20 -3.59 11.34
C ASN A 141 -4.98 -2.13 11.79
N TRP A 142 -5.88 -1.27 11.38
CA TRP A 142 -5.77 0.17 11.63
C TRP A 142 -5.56 0.51 13.10
N GLY A 143 -6.25 -0.17 14.02
CA GLY A 143 -6.10 0.05 15.45
C GLY A 143 -4.68 -0.21 15.97
N LEU A 144 -4.05 -1.29 15.50
CA LEU A 144 -2.66 -1.62 15.84
C LEU A 144 -1.66 -0.72 15.11
N LEU A 145 -1.89 -0.51 13.82
CA LEU A 145 -1.02 0.30 12.97
C LEU A 145 -0.91 1.73 13.50
N LEU A 146 -2.04 2.36 13.79
CA LEU A 146 -2.09 3.76 14.22
C LEU A 146 -1.33 3.97 15.52
N GLN A 147 -1.53 3.12 16.53
CA GLN A 147 -0.86 3.24 17.83
C GLN A 147 0.68 3.12 17.72
N ARG A 148 1.16 2.35 16.75
CA ARG A 148 2.58 2.08 16.52
C ARG A 148 3.19 2.91 15.39
N SER A 149 2.48 3.91 14.90
CA SER A 149 2.92 4.80 13.85
C SER A 149 3.50 6.10 14.41
N SER A 150 4.58 6.60 13.82
CA SER A 150 5.07 7.96 14.08
C SER A 150 4.03 9.04 13.74
N ASN A 151 3.03 8.70 12.92
CA ASN A 151 1.90 9.58 12.62
C ASN A 151 0.83 9.59 13.74
N PHE A 152 0.98 8.78 14.80
CA PHE A 152 -0.03 8.66 15.86
C PHE A 152 -0.31 10.00 16.56
N ALA A 153 0.66 10.90 16.64
CA ALA A 153 0.48 12.23 17.24
C ALA A 153 -0.69 13.00 16.61
N LEU A 154 -0.94 12.84 15.30
CA LEU A 154 -2.10 13.42 14.61
C LEU A 154 -3.41 12.72 15.05
N TYR A 155 -3.39 11.41 15.12
CA TYR A 155 -4.59 10.63 15.47
C TYR A 155 -4.90 10.68 16.97
N SER A 156 -3.90 10.95 17.83
CA SER A 156 -4.10 11.08 19.28
C SER A 156 -5.02 12.25 19.66
N LEU A 157 -5.22 13.22 18.77
CA LEU A 157 -6.18 14.31 18.96
C LEU A 157 -7.61 13.80 19.21
N ALA A 158 -7.98 12.66 18.63
CA ALA A 158 -9.27 12.01 18.85
C ALA A 158 -9.49 11.55 20.29
N PHE A 159 -8.43 11.48 21.08
CA PHE A 159 -8.48 10.95 22.45
C PHE A 159 -8.28 12.01 23.53
N ASN A 160 -8.15 13.29 23.16
CA ASN A 160 -7.90 14.37 24.10
C ASN A 160 -9.00 14.53 25.19
N ASP A 161 -10.24 14.19 24.84
CA ASP A 161 -11.39 14.25 25.75
C ASP A 161 -11.59 12.97 26.56
N TYR A 162 -10.73 11.96 26.40
CA TYR A 162 -10.77 10.68 27.08
C TYR A 162 -9.53 10.51 27.97
N GLU A 163 -9.70 10.72 29.28
CA GLU A 163 -8.58 10.74 30.23
C GLU A 163 -8.04 9.35 30.56
N SER A 164 -8.90 8.33 30.48
CA SER A 164 -8.55 6.96 30.84
C SER A 164 -7.90 6.22 29.66
N PRO A 165 -6.68 5.66 29.82
CA PRO A 165 -6.08 4.80 28.80
C PRO A 165 -6.95 3.59 28.41
N ALA A 166 -7.78 3.10 29.34
CA ALA A 166 -8.72 2.02 29.05
C ALA A 166 -9.85 2.47 28.11
N GLU A 167 -10.40 3.66 28.31
CA GLU A 167 -11.38 4.26 27.40
C GLU A 167 -10.79 4.51 26.02
N GLN A 168 -9.58 5.08 25.95
CA GLN A 168 -8.87 5.26 24.69
C GLN A 168 -8.69 3.94 23.94
N GLN A 169 -8.34 2.86 24.65
CA GLN A 169 -8.20 1.55 24.02
C GLN A 169 -9.54 0.98 23.53
N VAL A 170 -10.63 1.22 24.22
CA VAL A 170 -11.99 0.86 23.77
C VAL A 170 -12.33 1.61 22.48
N LEU A 171 -12.07 2.92 22.44
CA LEU A 171 -12.31 3.73 21.24
C LEU A 171 -11.50 3.26 20.03
N ILE A 172 -10.22 2.91 20.22
CA ILE A 172 -9.38 2.38 19.16
C ILE A 172 -9.97 1.07 18.59
N ASN A 173 -10.47 0.20 19.46
CA ASN A 173 -11.13 -1.04 19.02
C ASN A 173 -12.48 -0.78 18.32
N LEU A 174 -13.23 0.23 18.77
CA LEU A 174 -14.45 0.67 18.08
C LEU A 174 -14.12 1.26 16.70
N ALA A 175 -13.09 2.12 16.64
CA ALA A 175 -12.60 2.66 15.36
C ALA A 175 -12.21 1.54 14.38
N GLN A 176 -11.54 0.48 14.88
CA GLN A 176 -11.20 -0.67 14.04
C GLN A 176 -12.44 -1.30 13.38
N SER A 177 -13.55 -1.44 14.12
CA SER A 177 -14.75 -2.06 13.56
C SER A 177 -15.36 -1.29 12.38
N PHE A 178 -15.18 0.03 12.31
CA PHE A 178 -15.61 0.81 11.15
C PHE A 178 -14.74 0.57 9.92
N PHE A 179 -13.46 0.26 10.13
CA PHE A 179 -12.53 -0.02 9.03
C PHE A 179 -12.61 -1.45 8.50
N ASP A 180 -13.26 -2.38 9.19
CA ASP A 180 -13.19 -3.82 8.90
C ASP A 180 -13.48 -4.18 7.43
N ALA A 181 -14.39 -3.50 6.77
CA ALA A 181 -14.73 -3.76 5.37
C ALA A 181 -13.61 -3.33 4.38
N SER A 182 -12.74 -2.40 4.79
CA SER A 182 -11.63 -1.90 3.97
C SER A 182 -10.26 -2.29 4.50
N ASP A 183 -10.18 -2.84 5.71
CA ASP A 183 -8.91 -3.19 6.34
C ASP A 183 -8.27 -4.43 5.69
N PRO A 184 -7.00 -4.34 5.25
CA PRO A 184 -6.28 -5.45 4.67
C PRO A 184 -6.25 -6.72 5.52
N VAL A 185 -6.24 -6.61 6.84
CA VAL A 185 -6.19 -7.80 7.71
C VAL A 185 -7.40 -8.71 7.52
N ASN A 186 -8.58 -8.13 7.26
CA ASN A 186 -9.82 -8.87 7.02
C ASN A 186 -9.95 -9.38 5.57
N VAL A 187 -9.15 -8.81 4.67
CA VAL A 187 -9.16 -9.17 3.23
C VAL A 187 -8.02 -10.11 2.86
N SER A 188 -7.01 -10.23 3.72
CA SER A 188 -5.74 -10.89 3.41
C SER A 188 -5.90 -12.33 2.89
N ALA A 189 -6.76 -13.15 3.49
CA ALA A 189 -7.01 -14.52 3.04
C ALA A 189 -7.57 -14.59 1.61
N ARG A 190 -8.24 -13.53 1.13
CA ARG A 190 -8.81 -13.44 -0.22
C ARG A 190 -7.79 -13.20 -1.32
N LEU A 191 -6.55 -12.86 -0.96
CA LEU A 191 -5.49 -12.61 -1.95
C LEU A 191 -5.09 -13.89 -2.70
N LEU A 192 -4.84 -14.97 -1.99
CA LEU A 192 -4.32 -16.19 -2.60
C LEU A 192 -5.28 -17.39 -2.51
N SER A 193 -6.00 -17.56 -1.40
CA SER A 193 -6.72 -18.80 -1.11
C SER A 193 -8.25 -18.66 -1.17
N ASP A 194 -8.85 -17.79 -0.39
CA ASP A 194 -10.29 -17.64 -0.21
C ASP A 194 -10.86 -16.53 -1.11
N ARG A 195 -10.60 -16.64 -2.41
CA ARG A 195 -11.01 -15.62 -3.38
C ARG A 195 -12.53 -15.51 -3.52
N LEU A 196 -13.02 -14.29 -3.67
CA LEU A 196 -14.42 -14.05 -4.00
C LEU A 196 -14.76 -14.60 -5.39
N PRO A 197 -16.02 -15.01 -5.62
CA PRO A 197 -16.47 -15.43 -6.94
C PRO A 197 -16.16 -14.38 -8.02
N GLY A 198 -15.58 -14.81 -9.13
CA GLY A 198 -15.20 -13.92 -10.23
C GLY A 198 -13.89 -13.15 -10.04
N VAL A 199 -13.23 -13.24 -8.89
CA VAL A 199 -11.92 -12.63 -8.66
C VAL A 199 -10.80 -13.56 -9.17
N PRO A 200 -9.91 -13.07 -10.07
CA PRO A 200 -8.85 -13.89 -10.64
C PRO A 200 -7.78 -14.26 -9.61
N GLU A 201 -6.96 -15.25 -9.96
CA GLU A 201 -5.73 -15.52 -9.25
C GLU A 201 -4.82 -14.29 -9.20
N LYS A 202 -4.18 -14.06 -8.05
CA LYS A 202 -3.37 -12.87 -7.82
C LYS A 202 -1.88 -13.19 -7.81
N SER A 203 -1.12 -12.29 -8.42
CA SER A 203 0.33 -12.20 -8.25
C SER A 203 0.63 -10.89 -7.54
N VAL A 204 1.26 -10.95 -6.36
CA VAL A 204 1.52 -9.76 -5.54
C VAL A 204 2.94 -9.72 -5.04
N LEU A 205 3.59 -8.58 -5.29
CA LEU A 205 4.88 -8.24 -4.71
C LEU A 205 4.64 -7.32 -3.50
N PHE A 206 5.02 -7.78 -2.32
CA PHE A 206 5.07 -6.97 -1.12
C PHE A 206 6.50 -6.57 -0.82
N GLN A 207 6.69 -5.30 -0.49
CA GLN A 207 8.00 -4.75 -0.13
C GLN A 207 7.89 -4.08 1.23
N GLU A 208 8.65 -4.58 2.20
CA GLU A 208 8.66 -4.09 3.58
C GLU A 208 10.02 -3.43 3.87
N ALA A 209 10.00 -2.28 4.54
CA ALA A 209 11.20 -1.65 5.07
C ALA A 209 11.38 -2.00 6.56
N VAL A 210 12.58 -2.43 6.97
CA VAL A 210 12.86 -2.80 8.36
C VAL A 210 12.76 -1.56 9.26
N ASN A 211 12.08 -1.73 10.40
CA ASN A 211 11.88 -0.68 11.40
C ASN A 211 11.20 0.59 10.86
N ASP A 212 10.31 0.43 9.87
CA ASP A 212 9.48 1.50 9.36
C ASP A 212 8.68 2.16 10.50
N ALA A 213 8.91 3.46 10.70
CA ALA A 213 8.26 4.22 11.77
C ALA A 213 6.84 4.65 11.42
N ALA A 214 6.49 4.77 10.14
CA ALA A 214 5.17 5.20 9.69
C ALA A 214 4.19 4.04 9.57
N VAL A 215 4.61 2.93 8.94
CA VAL A 215 3.84 1.68 8.85
C VAL A 215 4.66 0.56 9.47
N ASN A 216 4.41 0.29 10.75
CA ASN A 216 5.22 -0.67 11.51
C ASN A 216 5.17 -2.09 10.92
N ASN A 217 6.29 -2.80 11.00
CA ASN A 217 6.44 -4.14 10.42
C ASN A 217 5.43 -5.15 10.95
N LEU A 218 5.01 -5.03 12.22
CA LEU A 218 4.01 -5.94 12.80
C LEU A 218 2.68 -5.86 12.02
N ALA A 219 2.25 -4.66 11.64
CA ALA A 219 1.03 -4.44 10.86
C ALA A 219 1.14 -5.05 9.46
N THR A 220 2.29 -4.92 8.81
CA THR A 220 2.58 -5.56 7.52
C THR A 220 2.55 -7.08 7.65
N GLU A 221 3.29 -7.61 8.61
CA GLU A 221 3.44 -9.05 8.82
C GLU A 221 2.14 -9.76 9.23
N MET A 222 1.26 -9.10 9.97
CA MET A 222 -0.06 -9.65 10.30
C MET A 222 -0.89 -9.92 9.04
N VAL A 223 -0.95 -8.95 8.16
CA VAL A 223 -1.66 -9.08 6.86
C VAL A 223 -1.08 -10.22 6.04
N LEU A 224 0.24 -10.27 5.93
CA LEU A 224 0.91 -11.22 5.04
C LEU A 224 0.88 -12.64 5.55
N ARG A 225 0.92 -12.84 6.89
CA ARG A 225 0.66 -14.16 7.48
C ARG A 225 -0.77 -14.62 7.22
N GLY A 226 -1.75 -13.74 7.35
CA GLY A 226 -3.14 -14.04 7.01
C GLY A 226 -3.35 -14.42 5.54
N ALA A 227 -2.54 -13.85 4.65
CA ALA A 227 -2.53 -14.16 3.22
C ALA A 227 -1.70 -15.38 2.84
N ASN A 228 -0.94 -15.98 3.76
CA ASN A 228 0.07 -17.02 3.49
C ASN A 228 1.11 -16.62 2.43
N ILE A 229 1.51 -15.34 2.42
CA ILE A 229 2.55 -14.84 1.52
C ILE A 229 3.91 -15.34 2.00
N PRO A 230 4.70 -16.05 1.15
CA PRO A 230 6.03 -16.49 1.54
C PRO A 230 7.03 -15.34 1.57
N LEU A 231 8.02 -15.44 2.44
CA LEU A 231 9.19 -14.56 2.45
C LEU A 231 10.20 -15.00 1.37
N LEU A 232 10.60 -14.09 0.51
CA LEU A 232 11.70 -14.33 -0.43
C LEU A 232 13.04 -14.29 0.33
N ILE A 233 13.85 -15.34 0.15
CA ILE A 233 15.19 -15.44 0.77
C ILE A 233 16.28 -15.46 -0.31
N PRO A 234 17.52 -14.96 0.02
CA PRO A 234 17.98 -14.46 1.32
C PRO A 234 17.29 -13.14 1.73
N SER A 235 17.06 -12.95 3.02
CA SER A 235 16.39 -11.79 3.60
C SER A 235 17.19 -11.27 4.81
N PRO A 236 17.19 -9.94 5.07
CA PRO A 236 17.88 -9.37 6.24
C PRO A 236 17.36 -9.92 7.57
N ARG A 237 16.10 -10.30 7.62
CA ARG A 237 15.48 -10.94 8.79
C ARG A 237 14.39 -11.93 8.36
N THR A 238 14.06 -12.85 9.25
CA THR A 238 12.96 -13.80 9.05
C THR A 238 11.90 -13.56 10.12
N PRO A 239 10.81 -12.87 9.80
CA PRO A 239 9.71 -12.66 10.74
C PRO A 239 9.06 -13.98 11.15
N TYR A 240 8.51 -14.01 12.37
CA TYR A 240 7.83 -15.20 12.89
C TYR A 240 6.62 -15.60 12.03
N GLY A 241 6.51 -16.91 11.76
CA GLY A 241 5.35 -17.51 11.12
C GLY A 241 5.30 -17.41 9.60
N PHE A 242 6.39 -16.98 8.95
CA PHE A 242 6.47 -16.99 7.50
C PHE A 242 7.06 -18.30 6.96
N THR A 243 6.46 -18.82 5.89
CA THR A 243 7.14 -19.76 5.00
C THR A 243 8.13 -19.01 4.13
N THR A 244 9.12 -19.70 3.58
CA THR A 244 10.15 -19.08 2.74
C THR A 244 10.15 -19.63 1.33
N THR A 245 10.65 -18.86 0.37
CA THR A 245 10.87 -19.25 -1.03
C THR A 245 12.19 -18.66 -1.53
N MET A 246 12.88 -19.42 -2.39
CA MET A 246 14.07 -18.92 -3.10
C MET A 246 13.71 -18.10 -4.34
N GLY A 247 12.44 -18.12 -4.74
CA GLY A 247 11.99 -17.52 -6.00
C GLY A 247 12.50 -18.30 -7.25
N PRO A 248 12.10 -17.89 -8.46
CA PRO A 248 11.01 -16.94 -8.73
C PRO A 248 9.65 -17.43 -8.17
N ALA A 249 8.83 -16.49 -7.70
CA ALA A 249 7.51 -16.83 -7.13
C ALA A 249 6.42 -15.88 -7.70
N PRO A 250 5.17 -16.36 -7.84
CA PRO A 250 4.07 -15.49 -8.28
C PRO A 250 3.74 -14.41 -7.26
N SER A 251 3.94 -14.72 -5.97
CA SER A 251 3.72 -13.78 -4.87
C SER A 251 4.77 -13.99 -3.79
N ALA A 252 5.33 -12.92 -3.24
CA ALA A 252 6.23 -12.98 -2.10
C ALA A 252 6.34 -11.62 -1.38
N LEU A 253 6.80 -11.68 -0.13
CA LEU A 253 7.33 -10.55 0.62
C LEU A 253 8.83 -10.44 0.36
N THR A 254 9.32 -9.23 0.15
CA THR A 254 10.75 -8.86 0.20
C THR A 254 10.96 -7.84 1.30
N ILE A 255 12.06 -7.98 2.04
CA ILE A 255 12.40 -7.11 3.17
C ILE A 255 13.67 -6.34 2.83
N TRP A 256 13.66 -5.03 3.12
CA TRP A 256 14.71 -4.06 2.80
C TRP A 256 15.18 -3.40 4.09
N ASP A 257 16.48 -3.50 4.40
CA ASP A 257 17.05 -2.98 5.63
C ASP A 257 17.97 -1.79 5.34
N GLU A 258 17.62 -0.64 5.86
CA GLU A 258 18.42 0.58 5.81
C GLU A 258 19.02 0.89 7.19
N SER A 259 19.15 -0.10 8.07
CA SER A 259 19.68 0.01 9.44
C SER A 259 18.94 1.01 10.33
N ALA A 260 17.64 1.21 10.09
CA ALA A 260 16.84 2.05 10.97
C ALA A 260 16.72 1.45 12.38
N ALA A 261 16.76 2.31 13.41
CA ALA A 261 16.65 1.85 14.79
C ALA A 261 15.29 1.19 15.07
N PRO A 262 15.24 0.09 15.82
CA PRO A 262 14.00 -0.61 16.11
C PRO A 262 13.10 0.18 17.06
N ALA A 263 11.80 -0.15 17.05
CA ALA A 263 10.87 0.30 18.07
C ALA A 263 11.29 -0.20 19.47
N PRO A 264 10.97 0.54 20.54
CA PRO A 264 11.29 0.10 21.91
C PRO A 264 10.66 -1.26 22.19
N PRO A 265 11.45 -2.27 22.64
CA PRO A 265 10.96 -3.62 22.86
C PRO A 265 9.93 -3.67 24.00
N GLY A 266 8.91 -4.51 23.84
CA GLY A 266 7.88 -4.73 24.88
C GLY A 266 6.91 -3.55 25.05
N THR A 267 6.93 -2.58 24.16
CA THR A 267 6.02 -1.42 24.21
C THR A 267 5.12 -1.36 22.96
N ASN A 268 4.05 -0.58 23.04
CA ASN A 268 3.19 -0.26 21.91
C ASN A 268 3.53 1.12 21.30
N GLN A 269 4.81 1.48 21.32
CA GLN A 269 5.29 2.74 20.75
C GLN A 269 5.89 2.52 19.36
N PRO A 270 5.84 3.52 18.48
CA PRO A 270 6.50 3.46 17.18
C PRO A 270 8.04 3.40 17.35
N ALA A 271 8.73 2.98 16.30
CA ALA A 271 10.14 3.27 16.13
C ALA A 271 10.37 4.79 16.18
N MET A 272 11.57 5.21 16.55
CA MET A 272 11.94 6.62 16.39
C MET A 272 11.72 7.02 14.94
N ASN A 273 11.19 8.24 14.73
CA ASN A 273 10.96 8.74 13.39
C ASN A 273 12.25 8.65 12.56
N ASN A 274 12.16 7.98 11.43
CA ASN A 274 13.27 7.70 10.53
C ASN A 274 12.79 7.81 9.07
N PRO A 275 13.69 7.97 8.08
CA PRO A 275 13.33 8.17 6.69
C PRO A 275 12.93 6.89 5.95
N THR A 276 13.15 5.71 6.51
CA THR A 276 13.06 4.39 5.84
C THR A 276 11.74 4.18 5.09
N HIS A 277 10.61 4.63 5.66
CA HIS A 277 9.31 4.58 4.98
C HIS A 277 9.32 5.27 3.61
N GLY A 278 10.05 6.37 3.51
CA GLY A 278 10.16 7.14 2.26
C GLY A 278 11.33 6.72 1.39
N THR A 279 12.48 6.42 1.97
CA THR A 279 13.73 6.16 1.25
C THR A 279 13.78 4.76 0.63
N ALA A 280 13.15 3.76 1.22
CA ALA A 280 13.10 2.40 0.67
C ALA A 280 12.71 2.39 -0.82
N ARG A 281 11.72 3.19 -1.21
CA ARG A 281 11.27 3.30 -2.61
C ARG A 281 12.32 3.87 -3.57
N THR A 282 13.38 4.50 -3.08
CA THR A 282 14.45 5.08 -3.90
C THR A 282 15.59 4.10 -4.17
N ILE A 283 15.62 2.95 -3.50
CA ILE A 283 16.63 1.91 -3.66
C ILE A 283 16.54 1.31 -5.06
N GLU A 284 17.63 1.38 -5.81
CA GLU A 284 17.65 0.94 -7.21
C GLU A 284 17.33 -0.55 -7.39
N ALA A 285 17.78 -1.40 -6.47
CA ALA A 285 17.46 -2.83 -6.50
C ALA A 285 15.95 -3.07 -6.29
N LEU A 286 15.31 -2.29 -5.39
CA LEU A 286 13.87 -2.33 -5.16
C LEU A 286 13.09 -1.88 -6.41
N LYS A 287 13.51 -0.81 -7.06
CA LYS A 287 12.93 -0.34 -8.32
C LYS A 287 13.05 -1.39 -9.43
N ARG A 288 14.24 -2.00 -9.59
CA ARG A 288 14.44 -3.09 -10.56
C ARG A 288 13.51 -4.26 -10.28
N GLN A 289 13.27 -4.61 -9.01
CA GLN A 289 12.34 -5.67 -8.64
C GLN A 289 10.91 -5.35 -9.09
N ILE A 290 10.44 -4.12 -8.90
CA ILE A 290 9.12 -3.68 -9.37
C ILE A 290 9.02 -3.86 -10.88
N VAL A 291 9.98 -3.36 -11.63
CA VAL A 291 10.00 -3.41 -13.11
C VAL A 291 10.01 -4.85 -13.61
N THR A 292 10.86 -5.70 -13.02
CA THR A 292 10.94 -7.12 -13.37
C THR A 292 9.63 -7.85 -13.07
N PHE A 293 9.02 -7.57 -11.93
CA PHE A 293 7.74 -8.17 -11.55
C PHE A 293 6.58 -7.73 -12.45
N LEU A 294 6.56 -6.47 -12.90
CA LEU A 294 5.53 -5.92 -13.79
C LEU A 294 5.80 -6.20 -15.28
N ALA A 295 6.91 -6.86 -15.62
CA ALA A 295 7.18 -7.31 -16.98
C ALA A 295 6.19 -8.43 -17.41
N PRO A 296 6.03 -8.71 -18.71
CA PRO A 296 5.28 -9.87 -19.19
C PRO A 296 5.80 -11.15 -18.52
N ALA A 297 4.89 -11.97 -17.97
CA ALA A 297 5.22 -13.18 -17.21
C ALA A 297 6.19 -12.96 -16.02
N GLY A 298 6.34 -11.71 -15.55
CA GLY A 298 7.22 -11.37 -14.43
C GLY A 298 6.79 -12.05 -13.13
N GLN A 299 7.79 -12.40 -12.34
CA GLN A 299 7.63 -13.03 -11.03
C GLN A 299 8.46 -12.27 -9.99
N VAL A 300 8.18 -12.51 -8.72
CA VAL A 300 8.99 -11.98 -7.63
C VAL A 300 10.33 -12.70 -7.62
N THR A 301 11.39 -11.95 -7.86
CA THR A 301 12.77 -12.43 -7.89
C THR A 301 13.63 -11.59 -6.97
N HIS A 302 14.72 -12.17 -6.51
CA HIS A 302 15.73 -11.44 -5.76
C HIS A 302 16.51 -10.50 -6.70
N THR A 303 16.77 -9.28 -6.27
CA THR A 303 17.48 -8.26 -7.05
C THR A 303 18.70 -7.68 -6.32
N CYS A 304 19.06 -8.26 -5.17
CA CYS A 304 20.26 -7.97 -4.39
C CYS A 304 21.25 -9.12 -4.50
N ASP A 305 22.55 -8.87 -4.28
CA ASP A 305 23.60 -9.88 -4.31
C ASP A 305 23.69 -10.71 -3.01
N GLY A 306 22.75 -10.55 -2.12
CA GLY A 306 22.60 -11.19 -0.81
C GLY A 306 21.29 -10.75 -0.19
N PRO A 307 21.13 -10.77 1.13
CA PRO A 307 20.04 -10.06 1.78
C PRO A 307 19.96 -8.62 1.30
N CYS A 308 18.75 -8.08 1.14
CA CYS A 308 18.59 -6.71 0.66
C CYS A 308 18.88 -5.71 1.80
N ASP A 309 20.15 -5.57 2.08
CA ASP A 309 20.77 -4.59 2.97
C ASP A 309 21.66 -3.70 2.10
N PRO A 310 21.22 -2.52 1.69
CA PRO A 310 21.90 -1.67 0.71
C PRO A 310 23.08 -0.87 1.26
N GLN A 311 23.60 -1.18 2.46
CA GLN A 311 24.74 -0.49 3.06
C GLN A 311 26.08 -0.93 2.49
#